data_03a91a8509dad71f5f3fd6ec9b4e9d85
#
_entry.id   03a91a8509dad71f5f3fd6ec9b4e9d85
#
_cell.length_a   1.000
_cell.length_b   1.000
_cell.length_c   1.000
_cell.angle_alpha   90.00
_cell.angle_beta   90.00
_cell.angle_gamma   90.00
#
_symmetry.space_group_name_H-M   'P 1'
#
loop_
_entity.id
_entity.type
_entity.pdbx_description
1 polymer ?
#
loop_
_entity_poly.entity_id
_entity_poly.type
_entity_poly.pdbx_seq_one_letter_code
_entity_poly.pdbx_strand_id
1 'polypeptide(L)'
;LPVQADTQEHVDYTPQEILEVMEGLVDWEKDAERLSQDENLFDAIFLQGVGTSSVDWLVFGMGRSGYPDDYSAFKAVADEKVTSRYREIGGMDKQKSTEWQRTALVVLAAGGDPTDAGEDPVGEPINLIADGVYDMKNGLSLGRQGINGWIFGLFTLDSLRYQVPQGDTQTRDGIITENLKRQLEDGGLALKADSKEETSDVELTAMAIQALAPYYNSEQTYTYERMGEKVTQTVRATVDEALECLSGRQQEDGGFVSMGSANSESCSQVITALCALGIDPAKDSRFVKDGSTVIDALMSFQMDDGGFLHSREYDEENPEADPKESNLMAGGQAYYALTALCRYYAGLRSLYDFQEEPSQEVRDQVSQARAALAQLGENPDESTVEAAHQHYLAVPVQERC
;
A
#
# COMPACT_ATOMS: atom_id res chain seq x y z
N LEU A 1 -41.94 13.07 -11.25
CA LEU A 1 -41.47 13.01 -9.84
C LEU A 1 -39.96 12.89 -9.87
N PRO A 2 -39.20 13.78 -9.25
CA PRO A 2 -37.75 13.60 -9.14
C PRO A 2 -37.50 12.39 -8.28
N VAL A 3 -36.67 11.45 -8.77
CA VAL A 3 -36.09 10.39 -7.98
C VAL A 3 -35.18 11.11 -6.96
N GLN A 4 -35.53 11.06 -5.68
CA GLN A 4 -34.62 11.43 -4.63
C GLN A 4 -33.42 10.47 -4.74
N ALA A 5 -32.26 11.01 -5.03
CA ALA A 5 -31.01 10.31 -4.77
C ALA A 5 -31.01 10.03 -3.26
N ASP A 6 -30.94 8.76 -2.88
CA ASP A 6 -30.63 8.36 -1.53
C ASP A 6 -29.21 8.89 -1.25
N THR A 7 -29.13 10.02 -0.56
CA THR A 7 -27.87 10.49 0.01
C THR A 7 -27.52 9.47 1.07
N GLN A 8 -26.59 8.57 0.77
CA GLN A 8 -26.02 7.67 1.74
C GLN A 8 -25.41 8.54 2.83
N GLU A 9 -25.96 8.50 4.04
CA GLU A 9 -25.40 9.23 5.17
C GLU A 9 -23.97 8.70 5.41
N HIS A 10 -23.01 9.61 5.45
CA HIS A 10 -21.63 9.29 5.83
C HIS A 10 -21.62 8.60 7.20
N VAL A 11 -21.03 7.41 7.25
CA VAL A 11 -20.85 6.64 8.49
C VAL A 11 -19.40 6.78 8.94
N ASP A 12 -19.19 7.35 10.12
CA ASP A 12 -17.88 7.34 10.77
C ASP A 12 -17.61 5.93 11.31
N TYR A 13 -16.65 5.22 10.72
CA TYR A 13 -16.21 3.91 11.18
C TYR A 13 -15.26 4.05 12.37
N THR A 14 -15.61 3.43 13.49
CA THR A 14 -14.71 3.29 14.63
C THR A 14 -13.62 2.26 14.35
N PRO A 15 -12.44 2.34 15.00
CA PRO A 15 -11.43 1.30 14.88
C PRO A 15 -11.95 -0.12 15.17
N GLN A 16 -12.89 -0.26 16.10
CA GLN A 16 -13.49 -1.55 16.43
C GLN A 16 -14.34 -2.09 15.27
N GLU A 17 -15.17 -1.26 14.63
CA GLU A 17 -15.96 -1.66 13.47
C GLU A 17 -15.07 -2.05 12.29
N ILE A 18 -13.94 -1.36 12.09
CA ILE A 18 -12.97 -1.72 11.06
C ILE A 18 -12.34 -3.09 11.36
N LEU A 19 -11.98 -3.37 12.61
CA LEU A 19 -11.45 -4.68 13.02
C LEU A 19 -12.47 -5.79 12.80
N GLU A 20 -13.76 -5.57 13.10
CA GLU A 20 -14.83 -6.54 12.85
C GLU A 20 -14.98 -6.86 11.35
N VAL A 21 -14.84 -5.87 10.47
CA VAL A 21 -14.80 -6.08 9.02
C VAL A 21 -13.60 -6.93 8.61
N MET A 22 -12.42 -6.67 9.19
CA MET A 22 -11.21 -7.44 8.91
C MET A 22 -11.31 -8.88 9.41
N GLU A 23 -11.87 -9.10 10.60
CA GLU A 23 -12.15 -10.43 11.12
C GLU A 23 -13.13 -11.18 10.23
N GLY A 24 -14.23 -10.55 9.82
CA GLY A 24 -15.21 -11.12 8.90
C GLY A 24 -14.62 -11.55 7.57
N LEU A 25 -13.60 -10.82 7.07
CA LEU A 25 -12.90 -11.19 5.84
C LEU A 25 -12.06 -12.47 6.03
N VAL A 26 -11.36 -12.61 7.16
CA VAL A 26 -10.61 -13.84 7.46
C VAL A 26 -11.57 -15.01 7.68
N ASP A 27 -12.72 -14.78 8.34
CA ASP A 27 -13.75 -15.77 8.54
C ASP A 27 -14.36 -16.26 7.22
N TRP A 28 -14.58 -15.34 6.27
CA TRP A 28 -14.99 -15.70 4.91
C TRP A 28 -13.99 -16.64 4.23
N GLU A 29 -12.68 -16.35 4.34
CA GLU A 29 -11.64 -17.20 3.74
C GLU A 29 -11.57 -18.57 4.45
N LYS A 30 -11.72 -18.62 5.80
CA LYS A 30 -11.82 -19.87 6.54
C LYS A 30 -13.02 -20.72 6.08
N ASP A 31 -14.16 -20.09 5.85
CA ASP A 31 -15.35 -20.79 5.34
C ASP A 31 -15.12 -21.33 3.92
N ALA A 32 -14.43 -20.58 3.05
CA ALA A 32 -14.03 -21.02 1.72
C ALA A 32 -13.12 -22.26 1.76
N GLU A 33 -12.19 -22.31 2.73
CA GLU A 33 -11.31 -23.45 3.00
C GLU A 33 -11.95 -24.55 3.87
N ARG A 34 -13.21 -24.37 4.30
CA ARG A 34 -13.98 -25.29 5.17
C ARG A 34 -13.38 -25.48 6.56
N LEU A 35 -12.72 -24.45 7.06
CA LEU A 35 -12.19 -24.39 8.41
C LEU A 35 -13.24 -23.86 9.39
N SER A 36 -13.16 -24.29 10.65
CA SER A 36 -13.93 -23.65 11.71
C SER A 36 -13.29 -22.31 12.14
N GLN A 37 -14.07 -21.43 12.76
CA GLN A 37 -13.57 -20.11 13.19
C GLN A 37 -12.43 -20.19 14.22
N ASP A 38 -12.35 -21.28 14.98
CA ASP A 38 -11.30 -21.52 15.98
C ASP A 38 -10.00 -22.09 15.39
N GLU A 39 -10.01 -22.52 14.12
CA GLU A 39 -8.83 -23.03 13.44
C GLU A 39 -7.98 -21.90 12.86
N ASN A 40 -6.67 -22.13 12.72
CA ASN A 40 -5.79 -21.23 11.99
C ASN A 40 -6.13 -21.27 10.50
N LEU A 41 -6.07 -20.10 9.83
CA LEU A 41 -6.24 -20.04 8.39
C LEU A 41 -5.05 -20.69 7.65
N PHE A 42 -3.84 -20.61 8.21
CA PHE A 42 -2.63 -21.14 7.56
C PHE A 42 -2.54 -22.67 7.70
N ASP A 43 -3.54 -23.35 7.14
CA ASP A 43 -3.57 -24.78 7.04
C ASP A 43 -2.86 -25.31 5.77
N ALA A 44 -2.83 -26.63 5.60
CA ALA A 44 -2.15 -27.26 4.48
C ALA A 44 -2.74 -26.90 3.10
N ILE A 45 -4.02 -26.51 3.02
CA ILE A 45 -4.68 -26.15 1.76
C ILE A 45 -4.37 -24.69 1.44
N PHE A 46 -4.61 -23.78 2.37
CA PHE A 46 -4.31 -22.34 2.20
C PHE A 46 -2.82 -22.10 1.87
N LEU A 47 -1.91 -22.81 2.55
CA LEU A 47 -0.47 -22.70 2.33
C LEU A 47 -0.01 -23.16 0.95
N GLN A 48 -0.82 -23.89 0.17
CA GLN A 48 -0.50 -24.19 -1.23
C GLN A 48 -0.48 -22.91 -2.09
N GLY A 49 -1.22 -21.88 -1.69
CA GLY A 49 -1.27 -20.59 -2.36
C GLY A 49 -0.07 -19.65 -2.08
N VAL A 50 0.83 -20.00 -1.17
CA VAL A 50 2.03 -19.20 -0.86
C VAL A 50 2.83 -18.94 -2.13
N GLY A 51 3.22 -17.68 -2.34
CA GLY A 51 3.88 -17.22 -3.56
C GLY A 51 2.91 -16.74 -4.65
N THR A 52 1.59 -16.78 -4.42
CA THR A 52 0.61 -16.09 -5.26
C THR A 52 0.30 -14.70 -4.69
N SER A 53 -0.06 -13.77 -5.57
CA SER A 53 -0.41 -12.41 -5.12
C SER A 53 -1.60 -12.39 -4.17
N SER A 54 -2.62 -13.22 -4.42
CA SER A 54 -3.85 -13.24 -3.60
C SER A 54 -3.56 -13.64 -2.17
N VAL A 55 -2.84 -14.75 -1.95
CA VAL A 55 -2.50 -15.24 -0.61
C VAL A 55 -1.48 -14.34 0.06
N ASP A 56 -0.40 -13.98 -0.64
CA ASP A 56 0.70 -13.21 -0.04
C ASP A 56 0.23 -11.84 0.48
N TRP A 57 -0.65 -11.14 -0.24
CA TRP A 57 -1.14 -9.84 0.20
C TRP A 57 -2.11 -9.92 1.38
N LEU A 58 -2.93 -10.96 1.48
CA LEU A 58 -3.73 -11.20 2.68
C LEU A 58 -2.83 -11.47 3.89
N VAL A 59 -1.87 -12.39 3.75
CA VAL A 59 -0.91 -12.72 4.83
C VAL A 59 -0.08 -11.49 5.24
N PHE A 60 0.33 -10.67 4.27
CA PHE A 60 1.01 -9.40 4.54
C PHE A 60 0.16 -8.49 5.44
N GLY A 61 -1.11 -8.29 5.09
CA GLY A 61 -2.05 -7.51 5.90
C GLY A 61 -2.25 -8.12 7.29
N MET A 62 -2.45 -9.44 7.38
CA MET A 62 -2.62 -10.15 8.65
C MET A 62 -1.40 -9.98 9.57
N GLY A 63 -0.18 -10.15 9.03
CA GLY A 63 1.05 -9.94 9.80
C GLY A 63 1.21 -8.48 10.27
N ARG A 64 0.89 -7.50 9.42
CA ARG A 64 0.95 -6.08 9.77
C ARG A 64 -0.13 -5.64 10.77
N SER A 65 -1.29 -6.30 10.79
CA SER A 65 -2.34 -6.06 11.79
C SER A 65 -2.09 -6.77 13.12
N GLY A 66 -1.19 -7.76 13.14
CA GLY A 66 -0.96 -8.62 14.30
C GLY A 66 -2.05 -9.68 14.48
N TYR A 67 -2.77 -10.03 13.41
CA TYR A 67 -3.77 -11.12 13.46
C TYR A 67 -3.08 -12.43 13.86
N PRO A 68 -3.59 -13.16 14.86
CA PRO A 68 -2.96 -14.39 15.34
C PRO A 68 -3.16 -15.55 14.36
N ASP A 69 -2.06 -16.14 13.89
CA ASP A 69 -2.08 -17.35 13.06
C ASP A 69 -0.71 -18.08 13.13
N ASP A 70 -0.55 -19.21 12.43
CA ASP A 70 0.73 -19.94 12.41
C ASP A 70 1.71 -19.40 11.36
N TYR A 71 2.29 -18.25 11.64
CA TYR A 71 3.30 -17.65 10.78
C TYR A 71 4.57 -18.50 10.63
N SER A 72 4.85 -19.41 11.55
CA SER A 72 5.96 -20.34 11.42
C SER A 72 5.74 -21.34 10.30
N ALA A 73 4.51 -21.86 10.15
CA ALA A 73 4.13 -22.72 9.05
C ALA A 73 4.19 -21.96 7.71
N PHE A 74 3.69 -20.71 7.67
CA PHE A 74 3.79 -19.88 6.47
C PHE A 74 5.24 -19.66 6.03
N LYS A 75 6.12 -19.25 6.95
CA LYS A 75 7.55 -19.02 6.65
C LYS A 75 8.24 -20.25 6.12
N ALA A 76 8.00 -21.43 6.72
CA ALA A 76 8.59 -22.69 6.26
C ALA A 76 8.23 -22.99 4.80
N VAL A 77 6.96 -22.78 4.43
CA VAL A 77 6.51 -22.95 3.03
C VAL A 77 7.08 -21.88 2.11
N ALA A 78 7.15 -20.64 2.56
CA ALA A 78 7.75 -19.55 1.78
C ALA A 78 9.24 -19.82 1.47
N ASP A 79 10.03 -20.25 2.45
CA ASP A 79 11.45 -20.62 2.27
C ASP A 79 11.61 -21.80 1.29
N GLU A 80 10.75 -22.81 1.40
CA GLU A 80 10.74 -23.94 0.45
C GLU A 80 10.40 -23.47 -0.97
N LYS A 81 9.43 -22.61 -1.14
CA LYS A 81 9.05 -22.04 -2.44
C LYS A 81 10.19 -21.22 -3.05
N VAL A 82 10.85 -20.37 -2.27
CA VAL A 82 12.02 -19.60 -2.72
C VAL A 82 13.13 -20.54 -3.15
N THR A 83 13.50 -21.52 -2.31
CA THR A 83 14.51 -22.55 -2.63
C THR A 83 14.20 -23.27 -3.92
N SER A 84 12.94 -23.72 -4.08
CA SER A 84 12.47 -24.44 -5.27
C SER A 84 12.61 -23.58 -6.54
N ARG A 85 12.18 -22.32 -6.48
CA ARG A 85 12.26 -21.39 -7.61
C ARG A 85 13.71 -21.13 -8.04
N TYR A 86 14.62 -20.95 -7.06
CA TYR A 86 16.05 -20.75 -7.36
C TYR A 86 16.67 -21.99 -7.99
N ARG A 87 16.29 -23.20 -7.56
CA ARG A 87 16.74 -24.45 -8.17
C ARG A 87 16.20 -24.64 -9.60
N GLU A 88 14.96 -24.26 -9.84
CA GLU A 88 14.28 -24.45 -11.13
C GLU A 88 14.71 -23.43 -12.19
N ILE A 89 14.79 -22.15 -11.83
CA ILE A 89 14.98 -21.06 -12.79
C ILE A 89 16.09 -20.05 -12.41
N GLY A 90 16.78 -20.27 -11.28
CA GLY A 90 17.86 -19.40 -10.81
C GLY A 90 17.38 -18.08 -10.20
N GLY A 91 16.12 -17.99 -9.74
CA GLY A 91 15.51 -16.80 -9.14
C GLY A 91 14.01 -16.97 -8.97
N MET A 92 13.31 -15.91 -8.55
CA MET A 92 11.87 -15.99 -8.31
C MET A 92 11.04 -15.97 -9.59
N ASP A 93 11.44 -15.19 -10.58
CA ASP A 93 10.76 -15.07 -11.88
C ASP A 93 11.74 -14.68 -12.98
N LYS A 94 11.39 -14.93 -14.23
CA LYS A 94 12.23 -14.59 -15.41
C LYS A 94 12.01 -13.16 -15.91
N GLN A 95 10.93 -12.49 -15.46
CA GLN A 95 10.52 -11.20 -16.01
C GLN A 95 10.12 -10.20 -14.92
N LYS A 96 9.66 -10.66 -13.75
CA LYS A 96 8.99 -9.84 -12.73
C LYS A 96 9.85 -9.68 -11.48
N SER A 97 10.48 -8.52 -11.30
CA SER A 97 11.19 -8.16 -10.06
C SER A 97 10.25 -8.13 -8.84
N THR A 98 8.98 -7.82 -9.08
CA THR A 98 7.96 -7.76 -8.02
C THR A 98 7.74 -9.11 -7.32
N GLU A 99 8.14 -10.22 -7.90
CA GLU A 99 8.07 -11.54 -7.23
C GLU A 99 9.04 -11.64 -6.05
N TRP A 100 10.28 -11.12 -6.18
CA TRP A 100 11.19 -11.01 -5.04
C TRP A 100 10.69 -10.02 -4.00
N GLN A 101 10.23 -8.87 -4.46
CA GLN A 101 9.83 -7.75 -3.61
C GLN A 101 8.59 -8.09 -2.78
N ARG A 102 7.56 -8.70 -3.39
CA ARG A 102 6.38 -9.19 -2.67
C ARG A 102 6.76 -10.26 -1.65
N THR A 103 7.57 -11.25 -2.06
CA THR A 103 8.01 -12.32 -1.15
C THR A 103 8.80 -11.76 0.01
N ALA A 104 9.70 -10.80 -0.21
CA ALA A 104 10.45 -10.14 0.86
C ALA A 104 9.52 -9.45 1.87
N LEU A 105 8.52 -8.72 1.40
CA LEU A 105 7.57 -7.99 2.23
C LEU A 105 6.68 -8.94 3.05
N VAL A 106 6.18 -10.01 2.45
CA VAL A 106 5.33 -10.95 3.18
C VAL A 106 6.13 -11.80 4.18
N VAL A 107 7.38 -12.15 3.87
CA VAL A 107 8.29 -12.81 4.82
C VAL A 107 8.54 -11.93 6.03
N LEU A 108 8.80 -10.63 5.83
CA LEU A 108 8.90 -9.65 6.93
C LEU A 108 7.62 -9.60 7.77
N ALA A 109 6.46 -9.50 7.12
CA ALA A 109 5.17 -9.44 7.81
C ALA A 109 4.88 -10.71 8.62
N ALA A 110 5.37 -11.86 8.15
CA ALA A 110 5.30 -13.13 8.87
C ALA A 110 6.39 -13.27 9.97
N GLY A 111 7.21 -12.23 10.20
CA GLY A 111 8.28 -12.24 11.22
C GLY A 111 9.54 -13.00 10.78
N GLY A 112 9.76 -13.17 9.49
CA GLY A 112 10.97 -13.75 8.90
C GLY A 112 12.03 -12.70 8.53
N ASP A 113 13.16 -13.18 8.02
CA ASP A 113 14.26 -12.36 7.51
C ASP A 113 14.37 -12.54 5.98
N PRO A 114 14.01 -11.53 5.18
CA PRO A 114 14.11 -11.63 3.72
C PRO A 114 15.54 -11.59 3.18
N THR A 115 16.54 -11.36 4.04
CA THR A 115 17.96 -11.47 3.66
C THR A 115 18.50 -12.88 3.83
N ASP A 116 17.70 -13.78 4.42
CA ASP A 116 18.00 -15.19 4.67
C ASP A 116 16.72 -16.03 4.42
N ALA A 117 16.24 -16.04 3.19
CA ALA A 117 15.00 -16.68 2.79
C ALA A 117 15.27 -17.88 1.87
N GLY A 118 15.33 -19.08 2.45
CA GLY A 118 15.63 -20.30 1.70
C GLY A 118 17.09 -20.41 1.27
N GLU A 119 17.41 -21.40 0.44
CA GLU A 119 18.77 -21.71 0.00
C GLU A 119 18.88 -21.75 -1.53
N ASP A 120 19.96 -21.22 -2.05
CA ASP A 120 20.32 -21.33 -3.46
C ASP A 120 20.82 -22.75 -3.82
N PRO A 121 21.10 -23.07 -5.12
CA PRO A 121 21.55 -24.40 -5.52
C PRO A 121 22.88 -24.86 -4.91
N VAL A 122 23.66 -23.96 -4.32
CA VAL A 122 24.94 -24.32 -3.64
C VAL A 122 24.82 -24.30 -2.12
N GLY A 123 23.61 -24.02 -1.59
CA GLY A 123 23.30 -24.05 -0.15
C GLY A 123 23.58 -22.74 0.58
N GLU A 124 23.75 -21.62 -0.15
CA GLU A 124 23.89 -20.31 0.43
C GLU A 124 22.53 -19.64 0.65
N PRO A 125 22.37 -18.83 1.72
CA PRO A 125 21.12 -18.14 1.97
C PRO A 125 20.79 -17.14 0.87
N ILE A 126 19.52 -17.06 0.52
CA ILE A 126 19.02 -16.15 -0.51
C ILE A 126 18.65 -14.81 0.13
N ASN A 127 19.24 -13.71 -0.39
CA ASN A 127 18.90 -12.35 -0.02
C ASN A 127 17.90 -11.76 -1.02
N LEU A 128 16.61 -11.83 -0.70
CA LEU A 128 15.54 -11.32 -1.55
C LEU A 128 15.61 -9.80 -1.76
N ILE A 129 16.19 -9.05 -0.81
CA ILE A 129 16.37 -7.60 -0.93
C ILE A 129 17.42 -7.28 -2.00
N ALA A 130 18.58 -7.90 -1.90
CA ALA A 130 19.66 -7.73 -2.89
C ALA A 130 19.22 -8.18 -4.28
N ASP A 131 18.78 -9.43 -4.38
CA ASP A 131 18.42 -10.08 -5.64
C ASP A 131 17.18 -9.45 -6.31
N GLY A 132 16.30 -8.84 -5.54
CA GLY A 132 15.05 -8.23 -6.01
C GLY A 132 15.15 -6.74 -6.28
N VAL A 133 16.22 -6.04 -5.86
CA VAL A 133 16.29 -4.58 -5.99
C VAL A 133 17.60 -4.09 -6.60
N TYR A 134 18.75 -4.34 -5.99
CA TYR A 134 20.00 -3.69 -6.42
C TYR A 134 21.01 -4.66 -7.06
N ASP A 135 20.99 -5.93 -6.72
CA ASP A 135 21.81 -7.00 -7.33
C ASP A 135 20.92 -7.97 -8.11
N MET A 136 20.20 -7.42 -9.09
CA MET A 136 19.17 -8.14 -9.81
C MET A 136 19.70 -9.41 -10.44
N LYS A 137 19.17 -10.55 -10.03
CA LYS A 137 19.48 -11.85 -10.62
C LYS A 137 18.94 -11.96 -12.05
N ASN A 138 19.57 -12.83 -12.86
CA ASN A 138 19.19 -13.12 -14.24
C ASN A 138 19.19 -11.90 -15.19
N GLY A 139 19.91 -10.83 -14.86
CA GLY A 139 19.99 -9.61 -15.69
C GLY A 139 18.66 -8.88 -15.85
N LEU A 140 17.73 -9.07 -14.93
CA LEU A 140 16.47 -8.34 -14.91
C LEU A 140 16.69 -6.86 -14.56
N SER A 141 15.79 -6.02 -15.06
CA SER A 141 15.71 -4.60 -14.70
C SER A 141 14.44 -4.35 -13.91
N LEU A 142 14.51 -3.50 -12.89
CA LEU A 142 13.34 -3.04 -12.14
C LEU A 142 12.30 -2.42 -13.07
N GLY A 143 12.72 -1.66 -14.06
CA GLY A 143 11.84 -1.00 -15.03
C GLY A 143 11.17 -1.92 -16.05
N ARG A 144 11.45 -3.22 -16.07
CA ARG A 144 10.84 -4.15 -17.03
C ARG A 144 9.32 -4.24 -16.89
N GLN A 145 8.81 -4.08 -15.66
CA GLN A 145 7.37 -4.02 -15.34
C GLN A 145 6.85 -2.58 -15.26
N GLY A 146 7.53 -1.62 -15.88
CA GLY A 146 7.20 -0.21 -15.74
C GLY A 146 7.41 0.27 -14.32
N ILE A 147 6.51 1.16 -13.85
CA ILE A 147 6.62 1.79 -12.52
C ILE A 147 6.54 0.77 -11.38
N ASN A 148 5.87 -0.37 -11.57
CA ASN A 148 5.66 -1.36 -10.50
C ASN A 148 6.99 -1.84 -9.87
N GLY A 149 7.98 -2.16 -10.68
CA GLY A 149 9.28 -2.57 -10.15
C GLY A 149 9.99 -1.49 -9.34
N TRP A 150 9.79 -0.23 -9.69
CA TRP A 150 10.36 0.92 -9.00
C TRP A 150 9.61 1.23 -7.70
N ILE A 151 8.27 1.15 -7.70
CA ILE A 151 7.42 1.30 -6.50
C ILE A 151 7.77 0.23 -5.47
N PHE A 152 7.68 -1.03 -5.86
CA PHE A 152 7.95 -2.15 -4.95
C PHE A 152 9.41 -2.25 -4.54
N GLY A 153 10.33 -1.76 -5.38
CA GLY A 153 11.73 -1.59 -5.02
C GLY A 153 11.92 -0.65 -3.83
N LEU A 154 11.22 0.49 -3.79
CA LEU A 154 11.24 1.40 -2.65
C LEU A 154 10.57 0.76 -1.42
N PHE A 155 9.38 0.14 -1.56
CA PHE A 155 8.76 -0.56 -0.43
C PHE A 155 9.72 -1.56 0.21
N THR A 156 10.43 -2.32 -0.61
CA THR A 156 11.36 -3.35 -0.16
C THR A 156 12.57 -2.74 0.55
N LEU A 157 13.23 -1.75 -0.05
CA LEU A 157 14.39 -1.09 0.56
C LEU A 157 14.03 -0.33 1.85
N ASP A 158 12.88 0.32 1.86
CA ASP A 158 12.48 1.21 2.96
C ASP A 158 11.86 0.46 4.13
N SER A 159 11.40 -0.78 3.92
CA SER A 159 10.73 -1.59 4.94
C SER A 159 11.51 -1.68 6.26
N LEU A 160 12.82 -1.94 6.20
CA LEU A 160 13.76 -1.87 7.32
C LEU A 160 14.97 -0.97 7.00
N ARG A 161 14.82 -0.01 6.07
CA ARG A 161 15.87 0.92 5.64
C ARG A 161 17.16 0.22 5.20
N TYR A 162 17.00 -0.86 4.42
CA TYR A 162 18.14 -1.60 3.88
C TYR A 162 19.07 -0.69 3.09
N GLN A 163 20.37 -0.85 3.29
CA GLN A 163 21.38 -0.07 2.59
C GLN A 163 21.71 -0.70 1.23
N VAL A 164 21.75 0.13 0.19
CA VAL A 164 22.30 -0.27 -1.10
C VAL A 164 23.84 -0.18 -1.00
N PRO A 165 24.59 -1.23 -1.39
CA PRO A 165 26.04 -1.19 -1.37
C PRO A 165 26.62 -0.04 -2.20
N GLN A 166 27.72 0.56 -1.72
CA GLN A 166 28.39 1.64 -2.45
C GLN A 166 28.96 1.12 -3.76
N GLY A 167 28.73 1.86 -4.84
CA GLY A 167 29.19 1.50 -6.18
C GLY A 167 28.22 0.64 -6.98
N ASP A 168 27.07 0.29 -6.40
CA ASP A 168 25.98 -0.34 -7.13
C ASP A 168 25.36 0.63 -8.13
N THR A 169 24.90 0.10 -9.28
CA THR A 169 24.27 0.91 -10.33
C THR A 169 22.85 1.31 -9.97
N GLN A 170 22.18 0.55 -9.09
CA GLN A 170 20.82 0.77 -8.68
C GLN A 170 20.79 1.43 -7.28
N THR A 171 20.76 2.75 -7.25
CA THR A 171 20.72 3.52 -6.00
C THR A 171 19.29 3.85 -5.59
N ARG A 172 19.05 4.11 -4.29
CA ARG A 172 17.75 4.60 -3.79
C ARG A 172 17.31 5.88 -4.50
N ASP A 173 18.19 6.85 -4.66
CA ASP A 173 17.90 8.10 -5.40
C ASP A 173 17.56 7.83 -6.87
N GLY A 174 18.21 6.85 -7.50
CA GLY A 174 17.89 6.39 -8.84
C GLY A 174 16.49 5.82 -8.93
N ILE A 175 16.08 4.99 -7.97
CA ILE A 175 14.73 4.39 -7.91
C ILE A 175 13.68 5.48 -7.67
N ILE A 176 13.93 6.44 -6.78
CA ILE A 176 13.05 7.60 -6.57
C ILE A 176 12.88 8.36 -7.89
N THR A 177 13.99 8.69 -8.55
CA THR A 177 13.98 9.40 -9.84
C THR A 177 13.16 8.67 -10.90
N GLU A 178 13.28 7.34 -10.97
CA GLU A 178 12.51 6.54 -11.92
C GLU A 178 11.00 6.56 -11.63
N ASN A 179 10.58 6.68 -10.37
CA ASN A 179 9.18 6.93 -10.03
C ASN A 179 8.74 8.32 -10.53
N LEU A 180 9.51 9.37 -10.21
CA LEU A 180 9.16 10.76 -10.54
C LEU A 180 9.03 11.00 -12.06
N LYS A 181 9.84 10.33 -12.88
CA LYS A 181 9.79 10.42 -14.35
C LYS A 181 8.46 10.04 -14.97
N ARG A 182 7.61 9.30 -14.25
CA ARG A 182 6.36 8.72 -14.76
C ARG A 182 5.14 9.57 -14.50
N GLN A 183 5.34 10.76 -13.91
CA GLN A 183 4.26 11.71 -13.73
C GLN A 183 3.82 12.30 -15.07
N LEU A 184 2.51 12.31 -15.31
CA LEU A 184 1.87 12.90 -16.47
C LEU A 184 1.44 14.36 -16.21
N GLU A 185 0.94 15.05 -17.24
CA GLU A 185 0.46 16.43 -17.13
C GLU A 185 -0.75 16.58 -16.21
N ASP A 186 -1.55 15.51 -16.04
CA ASP A 186 -2.69 15.50 -15.10
C ASP A 186 -2.26 15.36 -13.62
N GLY A 187 -0.96 15.28 -13.36
CA GLY A 187 -0.38 15.13 -12.02
C GLY A 187 -0.28 13.68 -11.52
N GLY A 188 -1.00 12.74 -12.11
CA GLY A 188 -0.93 11.32 -11.77
C GLY A 188 0.26 10.62 -12.43
N LEU A 189 0.44 9.34 -12.13
CA LEU A 189 1.56 8.56 -12.62
C LEU A 189 1.11 7.46 -13.58
N ALA A 190 1.97 7.16 -14.56
CA ALA A 190 1.76 6.17 -15.60
C ALA A 190 2.68 4.96 -15.45
N LEU A 191 2.35 3.87 -16.14
CA LEU A 191 3.15 2.65 -16.13
C LEU A 191 4.55 2.89 -16.72
N LYS A 192 4.69 3.71 -17.76
CA LYS A 192 5.94 3.97 -18.49
C LYS A 192 6.32 5.44 -18.47
N ALA A 193 7.62 5.70 -18.44
CA ALA A 193 8.17 7.06 -18.44
C ALA A 193 7.97 7.82 -19.78
N ASP A 194 7.85 7.08 -20.87
CA ASP A 194 7.65 7.58 -22.23
C ASP A 194 6.21 7.42 -22.71
N SER A 195 5.28 7.28 -21.76
CA SER A 195 3.87 7.09 -22.05
C SER A 195 3.33 8.27 -22.85
N LYS A 196 2.57 7.95 -23.91
CA LYS A 196 1.76 8.90 -24.66
C LYS A 196 0.31 8.90 -24.16
N GLU A 197 0.07 8.23 -23.03
CA GLU A 197 -1.22 8.23 -22.38
C GLU A 197 -1.52 9.65 -21.91
N GLU A 198 -2.71 10.12 -22.18
CA GLU A 198 -3.18 11.45 -21.74
C GLU A 198 -3.66 11.41 -20.29
N THR A 199 -3.94 10.21 -19.77
CA THR A 199 -4.57 10.01 -18.46
C THR A 199 -3.76 9.00 -17.65
N SER A 200 -3.39 9.36 -16.43
CA SER A 200 -2.73 8.49 -15.49
C SER A 200 -3.67 7.41 -14.93
N ASP A 201 -3.10 6.38 -14.31
CA ASP A 201 -3.86 5.35 -13.61
C ASP A 201 -4.00 5.68 -12.11
N VAL A 202 -5.19 5.45 -11.53
CA VAL A 202 -5.49 5.74 -10.12
C VAL A 202 -4.66 4.87 -9.19
N GLU A 203 -4.59 3.55 -9.46
CA GLU A 203 -3.89 2.61 -8.58
C GLU A 203 -2.38 2.84 -8.62
N LEU A 204 -1.81 3.00 -9.81
CA LEU A 204 -0.38 3.31 -9.97
C LEU A 204 -0.02 4.64 -9.31
N THR A 205 -0.88 5.66 -9.43
CA THR A 205 -0.69 6.95 -8.77
C THR A 205 -0.71 6.79 -7.25
N ALA A 206 -1.68 6.08 -6.70
CA ALA A 206 -1.79 5.84 -5.27
C ALA A 206 -0.63 5.00 -4.73
N MET A 207 -0.22 3.94 -5.44
CA MET A 207 0.95 3.13 -5.04
C MET A 207 2.25 3.92 -5.09
N ALA A 208 2.44 4.77 -6.10
CA ALA A 208 3.62 5.64 -6.19
C ALA A 208 3.66 6.65 -5.02
N ILE A 209 2.53 7.23 -4.64
CA ILE A 209 2.43 8.08 -3.45
C ILE A 209 2.89 7.30 -2.21
N GLN A 210 2.43 6.06 -2.02
CA GLN A 210 2.85 5.21 -0.89
C GLN A 210 4.37 5.02 -0.86
N ALA A 211 4.98 4.75 -2.00
CA ALA A 211 6.42 4.52 -2.11
C ALA A 211 7.23 5.81 -1.89
N LEU A 212 6.69 6.96 -2.29
CA LEU A 212 7.32 8.27 -2.17
C LEU A 212 7.05 8.95 -0.81
N ALA A 213 6.07 8.49 -0.05
CA ALA A 213 5.67 9.08 1.23
C ALA A 213 6.84 9.27 2.23
N PRO A 214 7.80 8.32 2.39
CA PRO A 214 8.94 8.53 3.28
C PRO A 214 9.82 9.74 2.94
N TYR A 215 9.73 10.24 1.72
CA TYR A 215 10.54 11.34 1.18
C TYR A 215 9.77 12.66 1.05
N TYR A 216 8.50 12.67 1.41
CA TYR A 216 7.61 13.82 1.24
C TYR A 216 8.13 15.09 1.94
N ASN A 217 8.69 14.97 3.13
CA ASN A 217 9.20 16.09 3.91
C ASN A 217 10.68 16.42 3.60
N SER A 218 11.32 15.69 2.68
CA SER A 218 12.68 15.99 2.24
C SER A 218 12.71 17.22 1.31
N GLU A 219 13.66 18.12 1.55
CA GLU A 219 13.94 19.25 0.66
C GLU A 219 14.88 18.87 -0.51
N GLN A 220 15.30 17.60 -0.58
CA GLN A 220 16.15 17.11 -1.66
C GLN A 220 15.41 17.27 -2.99
N THR A 221 16.14 17.81 -3.99
CA THR A 221 15.63 17.91 -5.36
C THR A 221 16.25 16.83 -6.24
N TYR A 222 15.46 16.37 -7.20
CA TYR A 222 15.85 15.38 -8.20
C TYR A 222 15.76 16.04 -9.57
N THR A 223 16.80 15.84 -10.39
CA THR A 223 16.85 16.36 -11.75
C THR A 223 16.82 15.21 -12.74
N TYR A 224 15.87 15.26 -13.67
CA TYR A 224 15.65 14.20 -14.67
C TYR A 224 14.99 14.77 -15.92
N GLU A 225 14.95 13.97 -16.97
CA GLU A 225 14.19 14.26 -18.17
C GLU A 225 12.82 13.58 -18.08
N ARG A 226 11.75 14.35 -18.32
CA ARG A 226 10.37 13.91 -18.36
C ARG A 226 9.74 14.42 -19.65
N MET A 227 9.32 13.49 -20.52
CA MET A 227 8.71 13.80 -21.83
C MET A 227 9.53 14.79 -22.69
N GLY A 228 10.87 14.68 -22.63
CA GLY A 228 11.80 15.52 -23.39
C GLY A 228 12.13 16.86 -22.72
N GLU A 229 11.58 17.14 -21.55
CA GLU A 229 11.86 18.34 -20.78
C GLU A 229 12.67 18.04 -19.53
N LYS A 230 13.65 18.93 -19.24
CA LYS A 230 14.42 18.82 -18.00
C LYS A 230 13.61 19.35 -16.83
N VAL A 231 13.36 18.50 -15.86
CA VAL A 231 12.60 18.80 -14.63
C VAL A 231 13.55 18.72 -13.43
N THR A 232 13.40 19.66 -12.49
CA THR A 232 14.06 19.64 -11.17
C THR A 232 13.01 19.93 -10.12
N GLN A 233 12.72 18.98 -9.25
CA GLN A 233 11.69 19.14 -8.23
C GLN A 233 11.95 18.23 -7.01
N THR A 234 11.25 18.52 -5.92
CA THR A 234 11.20 17.67 -4.73
C THR A 234 10.18 16.54 -4.92
N VAL A 235 10.27 15.50 -4.09
CA VAL A 235 9.22 14.48 -4.03
C VAL A 235 7.87 15.09 -3.64
N ARG A 236 7.87 16.07 -2.72
CA ARG A 236 6.65 16.79 -2.31
C ARG A 236 5.89 17.37 -3.49
N ALA A 237 6.56 18.04 -4.41
CA ALA A 237 5.90 18.63 -5.56
C ALA A 237 5.17 17.59 -6.41
N THR A 238 5.81 16.45 -6.69
CA THR A 238 5.17 15.34 -7.41
C THR A 238 3.98 14.76 -6.65
N VAL A 239 4.13 14.55 -5.33
CA VAL A 239 3.08 13.95 -4.50
C VAL A 239 1.88 14.90 -4.36
N ASP A 240 2.10 16.20 -4.21
CA ASP A 240 1.01 17.18 -4.12
C ASP A 240 0.18 17.21 -5.41
N GLU A 241 0.82 17.23 -6.58
CA GLU A 241 0.12 17.14 -7.87
C GLU A 241 -0.62 15.80 -8.03
N ALA A 242 -0.04 14.69 -7.56
CA ALA A 242 -0.67 13.38 -7.59
C ALA A 242 -1.91 13.30 -6.67
N LEU A 243 -1.85 13.95 -5.49
CA LEU A 243 -3.01 14.06 -4.59
C LEU A 243 -4.13 14.90 -5.21
N GLU A 244 -3.81 15.99 -5.89
CA GLU A 244 -4.80 16.79 -6.63
C GLU A 244 -5.45 15.98 -7.74
N CYS A 245 -4.66 15.22 -8.48
CA CYS A 245 -5.15 14.30 -9.52
C CYS A 245 -6.13 13.28 -8.93
N LEU A 246 -5.77 12.59 -7.84
CA LEU A 246 -6.65 11.62 -7.18
C LEU A 246 -7.91 12.28 -6.65
N SER A 247 -7.80 13.44 -5.98
CA SER A 247 -8.95 14.17 -5.48
C SER A 247 -9.92 14.57 -6.60
N GLY A 248 -9.40 14.99 -7.75
CA GLY A 248 -10.21 15.33 -8.93
C GLY A 248 -10.90 14.14 -9.58
N ARG A 249 -10.41 12.92 -9.35
CA ARG A 249 -10.98 11.68 -9.92
C ARG A 249 -11.92 10.94 -8.98
N GLN A 250 -11.93 11.33 -7.71
CA GLN A 250 -12.84 10.72 -6.74
C GLN A 250 -14.30 10.98 -7.14
N GLN A 251 -15.10 9.92 -7.14
CA GLN A 251 -16.52 9.96 -7.48
C GLN A 251 -17.36 10.51 -6.31
N GLU A 252 -18.61 10.86 -6.57
CA GLU A 252 -19.56 11.39 -5.57
C GLU A 252 -19.83 10.40 -4.42
N ASP A 253 -19.73 9.09 -4.69
CA ASP A 253 -19.86 8.03 -3.68
C ASP A 253 -18.56 7.79 -2.86
N GLY A 254 -17.53 8.60 -3.08
CA GLY A 254 -16.22 8.48 -2.47
C GLY A 254 -15.27 7.50 -3.17
N GLY A 255 -15.74 6.74 -4.15
CA GLY A 255 -14.99 5.71 -4.86
C GLY A 255 -14.13 6.20 -6.00
N PHE A 256 -13.49 5.26 -6.68
CA PHE A 256 -12.60 5.50 -7.80
C PHE A 256 -12.85 4.52 -8.94
N VAL A 257 -12.63 4.99 -10.16
CA VAL A 257 -12.65 4.19 -11.39
C VAL A 257 -11.21 4.01 -11.88
N SER A 258 -10.80 2.78 -12.08
CA SER A 258 -9.53 2.43 -12.73
C SER A 258 -9.81 1.42 -13.82
N MET A 259 -9.12 1.56 -14.96
CA MET A 259 -9.26 0.66 -16.13
C MET A 259 -10.70 0.42 -16.59
N GLY A 260 -11.57 1.41 -16.39
CA GLY A 260 -12.96 1.39 -16.86
C GLY A 260 -13.99 0.85 -15.88
N SER A 261 -13.59 0.36 -14.70
CA SER A 261 -14.50 -0.10 -13.66
C SER A 261 -14.30 0.62 -12.32
N ALA A 262 -15.40 0.83 -11.58
CA ALA A 262 -15.34 1.18 -10.17
C ALA A 262 -14.98 -0.10 -9.38
N ASN A 263 -13.87 -0.08 -8.66
CA ASN A 263 -13.37 -1.28 -8.00
C ASN A 263 -12.83 -1.01 -6.58
N SER A 264 -12.81 -2.06 -5.78
CA SER A 264 -12.39 -2.01 -4.38
C SER A 264 -10.88 -1.83 -4.24
N GLU A 265 -10.09 -2.33 -5.17
CA GLU A 265 -8.62 -2.23 -5.16
C GLU A 265 -8.17 -0.78 -5.29
N SER A 266 -8.79 0.01 -6.18
CA SER A 266 -8.50 1.43 -6.30
C SER A 266 -8.78 2.19 -4.99
N CYS A 267 -9.91 1.90 -4.33
CA CYS A 267 -10.23 2.46 -3.02
C CYS A 267 -9.19 2.05 -1.98
N SER A 268 -8.78 0.79 -1.96
CA SER A 268 -7.77 0.25 -1.06
C SER A 268 -6.41 0.94 -1.23
N GLN A 269 -5.98 1.15 -2.47
CA GLN A 269 -4.72 1.83 -2.76
C GLN A 269 -4.75 3.29 -2.32
N VAL A 270 -5.86 4.00 -2.54
CA VAL A 270 -5.99 5.40 -2.13
C VAL A 270 -6.01 5.54 -0.61
N ILE A 271 -6.77 4.70 0.12
CA ILE A 271 -6.74 4.68 1.60
C ILE A 271 -5.30 4.49 2.09
N THR A 272 -4.59 3.51 1.55
CA THR A 272 -3.21 3.22 1.95
C THR A 272 -2.27 4.39 1.67
N ALA A 273 -2.44 5.08 0.53
CA ALA A 273 -1.65 6.26 0.17
C ALA A 273 -1.87 7.44 1.13
N LEU A 274 -3.12 7.74 1.45
CA LEU A 274 -3.47 8.81 2.39
C LEU A 274 -2.90 8.51 3.79
N CYS A 275 -3.09 7.29 4.28
CA CYS A 275 -2.53 6.86 5.57
C CYS A 275 -0.99 6.95 5.59
N ALA A 276 -0.30 6.60 4.51
CA ALA A 276 1.15 6.69 4.40
C ALA A 276 1.66 8.13 4.52
N LEU A 277 0.87 9.10 4.06
CA LEU A 277 1.16 10.54 4.17
C LEU A 277 0.67 11.17 5.48
N GLY A 278 0.04 10.40 6.37
CA GLY A 278 -0.56 10.93 7.59
C GLY A 278 -1.84 11.76 7.35
N ILE A 279 -2.51 11.54 6.22
CA ILE A 279 -3.78 12.18 5.86
C ILE A 279 -4.94 11.29 6.30
N ASP A 280 -5.91 11.86 7.01
CA ASP A 280 -7.13 11.13 7.42
C ASP A 280 -8.09 10.97 6.22
N PRO A 281 -8.32 9.74 5.73
CA PRO A 281 -9.20 9.51 4.58
C PRO A 281 -10.67 9.88 4.85
N ALA A 282 -11.07 9.95 6.13
CA ALA A 282 -12.44 10.29 6.52
C ALA A 282 -12.68 11.79 6.70
N LYS A 283 -11.63 12.61 6.83
CA LYS A 283 -11.75 14.02 7.26
C LYS A 283 -11.11 15.03 6.32
N ASP A 284 -10.16 14.63 5.51
CA ASP A 284 -9.52 15.56 4.57
C ASP A 284 -10.53 16.00 3.52
N SER A 285 -10.79 17.30 3.44
CA SER A 285 -11.83 17.88 2.56
C SER A 285 -11.59 17.62 1.08
N ARG A 286 -10.36 17.33 0.67
CA ARG A 286 -10.03 16.95 -0.71
C ARG A 286 -10.62 15.58 -1.08
N PHE A 287 -10.79 14.70 -0.08
CA PHE A 287 -11.21 13.32 -0.24
C PHE A 287 -12.58 13.00 0.37
N VAL A 288 -13.35 14.01 0.72
CA VAL A 288 -14.77 13.90 1.07
C VAL A 288 -15.59 14.50 -0.07
N LYS A 289 -16.38 13.68 -0.75
CA LYS A 289 -17.20 14.05 -1.92
C LYS A 289 -18.68 13.86 -1.58
N ASP A 290 -19.43 14.93 -1.65
CA ASP A 290 -20.88 14.93 -1.34
C ASP A 290 -21.21 14.20 -0.01
N GLY A 291 -20.33 14.34 0.98
CA GLY A 291 -20.43 13.69 2.28
C GLY A 291 -19.91 12.25 2.34
N SER A 292 -19.51 11.65 1.22
CA SER A 292 -18.96 10.29 1.14
C SER A 292 -17.43 10.30 1.13
N THR A 293 -16.82 9.28 1.74
CA THR A 293 -15.37 9.06 1.83
C THR A 293 -14.95 7.85 1.02
N VAL A 294 -13.65 7.70 0.79
CA VAL A 294 -13.12 6.50 0.16
C VAL A 294 -13.29 5.25 1.05
N ILE A 295 -13.42 5.43 2.37
CA ILE A 295 -13.72 4.32 3.29
C ILE A 295 -15.16 3.84 3.05
N ASP A 296 -16.14 4.74 2.94
CA ASP A 296 -17.53 4.39 2.59
C ASP A 296 -17.58 3.60 1.28
N ALA A 297 -16.84 4.07 0.27
CA ALA A 297 -16.77 3.41 -1.01
C ALA A 297 -16.17 1.99 -0.90
N LEU A 298 -15.04 1.82 -0.18
CA LEU A 298 -14.46 0.49 0.05
C LEU A 298 -15.45 -0.43 0.75
N MET A 299 -16.07 0.02 1.84
CA MET A 299 -17.04 -0.78 2.61
C MET A 299 -18.26 -1.18 1.78
N SER A 300 -18.62 -0.39 0.76
CA SER A 300 -19.72 -0.74 -0.14
C SER A 300 -19.45 -2.00 -0.97
N PHE A 301 -18.19 -2.43 -1.13
CA PHE A 301 -17.83 -3.67 -1.82
C PHE A 301 -17.86 -4.90 -0.92
N GLN A 302 -18.04 -4.74 0.39
CA GLN A 302 -18.17 -5.88 1.28
C GLN A 302 -19.49 -6.64 1.01
N MET A 303 -19.39 -7.96 1.01
CA MET A 303 -20.52 -8.86 0.83
C MET A 303 -21.03 -9.39 2.17
N ASP A 304 -22.25 -9.94 2.18
CA ASP A 304 -22.86 -10.54 3.37
C ASP A 304 -22.07 -11.75 3.91
N ASP A 305 -21.24 -12.37 3.08
CA ASP A 305 -20.34 -13.45 3.48
C ASP A 305 -19.07 -12.98 4.20
N GLY A 306 -18.84 -11.66 4.28
CA GLY A 306 -17.68 -11.04 4.89
C GLY A 306 -16.54 -10.73 3.92
N GLY A 307 -16.54 -11.31 2.72
CA GLY A 307 -15.54 -11.04 1.67
C GLY A 307 -15.81 -9.74 0.92
N PHE A 308 -14.97 -9.44 -0.06
CA PHE A 308 -15.05 -8.23 -0.87
C PHE A 308 -15.16 -8.55 -2.35
N LEU A 309 -15.98 -7.78 -3.06
CA LEU A 309 -16.03 -7.78 -4.52
C LEU A 309 -14.84 -7.02 -5.11
N HIS A 310 -14.37 -7.45 -6.27
CA HIS A 310 -13.55 -6.60 -7.14
C HIS A 310 -14.37 -5.40 -7.62
N SER A 311 -15.46 -5.65 -8.31
CA SER A 311 -16.38 -4.63 -8.84
C SER A 311 -17.82 -5.14 -8.78
N ARG A 312 -18.80 -4.22 -8.72
CA ARG A 312 -20.24 -4.56 -8.82
C ARG A 312 -20.72 -4.74 -10.25
N GLU A 313 -19.89 -4.39 -11.22
CA GLU A 313 -20.13 -4.54 -12.63
C GLU A 313 -19.10 -5.49 -13.25
N TYR A 314 -19.47 -6.11 -14.37
CA TYR A 314 -18.53 -6.93 -15.11
C TYR A 314 -17.37 -6.08 -15.63
N ASP A 315 -16.16 -6.48 -15.32
CA ASP A 315 -14.93 -5.81 -15.72
C ASP A 315 -14.29 -6.57 -16.90
N GLU A 316 -14.25 -5.93 -18.07
CA GLU A 316 -13.66 -6.52 -19.28
C GLU A 316 -12.14 -6.73 -19.15
N GLU A 317 -11.45 -5.92 -18.32
CA GLU A 317 -10.02 -6.03 -18.07
C GLU A 317 -9.71 -7.10 -17.01
N ASN A 318 -10.70 -7.50 -16.21
CA ASN A 318 -10.61 -8.58 -15.22
C ASN A 318 -11.80 -9.55 -15.32
N PRO A 319 -11.93 -10.26 -16.43
CA PRO A 319 -13.11 -11.08 -16.74
C PRO A 319 -13.31 -12.28 -15.81
N GLU A 320 -12.31 -12.64 -15.00
CA GLU A 320 -12.37 -13.74 -14.03
C GLU A 320 -13.01 -13.31 -12.70
N ALA A 321 -13.12 -11.99 -12.44
CA ALA A 321 -13.76 -11.48 -11.25
C ALA A 321 -15.30 -11.42 -11.46
N ASP A 322 -16.03 -12.34 -10.81
CA ASP A 322 -17.48 -12.33 -10.85
C ASP A 322 -18.01 -11.15 -9.99
N PRO A 323 -18.87 -10.26 -10.53
CA PRO A 323 -19.43 -9.14 -9.79
C PRO A 323 -20.42 -9.55 -8.68
N LYS A 324 -20.65 -10.83 -8.46
CA LYS A 324 -21.55 -11.39 -7.45
C LYS A 324 -20.85 -12.26 -6.42
N GLU A 325 -19.56 -12.48 -6.58
CA GLU A 325 -18.78 -13.37 -5.71
C GLU A 325 -17.61 -12.62 -5.08
N SER A 326 -17.39 -12.85 -3.80
CA SER A 326 -16.22 -12.36 -3.08
C SER A 326 -14.93 -12.89 -3.71
N ASN A 327 -13.89 -12.04 -3.72
CA ASN A 327 -12.65 -12.29 -4.44
C ASN A 327 -11.47 -12.13 -3.48
N LEU A 328 -10.58 -13.12 -3.42
CA LEU A 328 -9.45 -13.11 -2.49
C LEU A 328 -8.45 -11.98 -2.78
N MET A 329 -8.25 -11.60 -4.05
CA MET A 329 -7.38 -10.47 -4.39
C MET A 329 -7.97 -9.16 -3.87
N ALA A 330 -9.25 -8.92 -4.13
CA ALA A 330 -9.98 -7.75 -3.62
C ALA A 330 -9.98 -7.73 -2.08
N GLY A 331 -10.29 -8.87 -1.46
CA GLY A 331 -10.29 -9.04 -0.01
C GLY A 331 -8.91 -8.80 0.63
N GLY A 332 -7.85 -9.34 0.04
CA GLY A 332 -6.48 -9.14 0.52
C GLY A 332 -6.04 -7.68 0.47
N GLN A 333 -6.40 -6.96 -0.60
CA GLN A 333 -6.12 -5.52 -0.71
C GLN A 333 -6.97 -4.70 0.27
N ALA A 334 -8.26 -5.02 0.41
CA ALA A 334 -9.12 -4.39 1.41
C ALA A 334 -8.56 -4.61 2.83
N TYR A 335 -8.14 -5.83 3.14
CA TYR A 335 -7.58 -6.15 4.45
C TYR A 335 -6.35 -5.31 4.77
N TYR A 336 -5.36 -5.22 3.89
CA TYR A 336 -4.17 -4.43 4.20
C TYR A 336 -4.44 -2.91 4.17
N ALA A 337 -5.40 -2.42 3.37
CA ALA A 337 -5.81 -1.03 3.41
C ALA A 337 -6.48 -0.66 4.74
N LEU A 338 -7.36 -1.52 5.25
CA LEU A 338 -7.96 -1.38 6.58
C LEU A 338 -6.91 -1.52 7.69
N THR A 339 -5.90 -2.38 7.50
CA THR A 339 -4.73 -2.43 8.38
C THR A 339 -3.99 -1.10 8.40
N ALA A 340 -3.73 -0.50 7.24
CA ALA A 340 -3.10 0.82 7.14
C ALA A 340 -3.90 1.89 7.88
N LEU A 341 -5.23 1.86 7.76
CA LEU A 341 -6.14 2.77 8.43
C LEU A 341 -6.12 2.60 9.97
N CYS A 342 -6.20 1.36 10.46
CA CYS A 342 -6.08 1.06 11.89
C CYS A 342 -4.74 1.51 12.46
N ARG A 343 -3.64 1.26 11.72
CA ARG A 343 -2.30 1.69 12.12
C ARG A 343 -2.18 3.21 12.17
N TYR A 344 -2.77 3.90 11.19
CA TYR A 344 -2.84 5.36 11.18
C TYR A 344 -3.57 5.91 12.42
N TYR A 345 -4.75 5.36 12.75
CA TYR A 345 -5.52 5.80 13.93
C TYR A 345 -4.80 5.47 15.24
N ALA A 346 -4.06 4.38 15.29
CA ALA A 346 -3.29 3.99 16.48
C ALA A 346 -1.95 4.75 16.61
N GLY A 347 -1.58 5.60 15.65
CA GLY A 347 -0.28 6.30 15.64
C GLY A 347 0.92 5.38 15.44
N LEU A 348 0.69 4.21 14.84
CA LEU A 348 1.74 3.25 14.47
C LEU A 348 2.39 3.63 13.14
N ARG A 349 3.54 3.06 12.86
CA ARG A 349 4.22 3.26 11.57
C ARG A 349 3.35 2.82 10.41
N SER A 350 3.55 3.42 9.25
CA SER A 350 2.79 3.12 8.04
C SER A 350 2.93 1.64 7.62
N LEU A 351 2.07 1.20 6.72
CA LEU A 351 1.92 -0.21 6.34
C LEU A 351 3.25 -0.88 5.94
N TYR A 352 4.09 -0.19 5.16
CA TYR A 352 5.35 -0.73 4.65
C TYR A 352 6.58 -0.40 5.51
N ASP A 353 6.43 0.34 6.60
CA ASP A 353 7.52 0.65 7.54
C ASP A 353 7.54 -0.37 8.69
N PHE A 354 8.52 -1.27 8.68
CA PHE A 354 8.72 -2.33 9.67
C PHE A 354 9.73 -1.94 10.76
N GLN A 355 10.13 -0.69 10.84
CA GLN A 355 10.96 -0.19 11.93
C GLN A 355 10.25 -0.36 13.27
N GLU A 356 11.04 -0.26 14.37
CA GLU A 356 10.50 -0.29 15.72
C GLU A 356 9.35 0.74 15.86
N GLU A 357 8.24 0.28 16.44
CA GLU A 357 7.07 1.14 16.62
C GLU A 357 7.35 2.27 17.62
N PRO A 358 6.77 3.46 17.40
CA PRO A 358 6.90 4.56 18.36
C PRO A 358 6.37 4.17 19.74
N SER A 359 7.04 4.66 20.80
CA SER A 359 6.54 4.47 22.16
C SER A 359 5.14 5.06 22.35
N GLN A 360 4.40 4.60 23.37
CA GLN A 360 3.06 5.14 23.66
C GLN A 360 3.11 6.65 23.90
N GLU A 361 4.14 7.14 24.59
CA GLU A 361 4.33 8.58 24.82
C GLU A 361 4.44 9.36 23.49
N VAL A 362 5.23 8.87 22.54
CA VAL A 362 5.38 9.50 21.23
C VAL A 362 4.06 9.45 20.44
N ARG A 363 3.35 8.33 20.48
CA ARG A 363 2.04 8.20 19.84
C ARG A 363 1.02 9.18 20.40
N ASP A 364 1.01 9.38 21.72
CA ASP A 364 0.16 10.35 22.38
C ASP A 364 0.49 11.79 21.96
N GLN A 365 1.78 12.12 21.83
CA GLN A 365 2.25 13.41 21.33
C GLN A 365 1.80 13.65 19.87
N VAL A 366 1.94 12.66 19.00
CA VAL A 366 1.47 12.73 17.61
C VAL A 366 -0.04 12.92 17.55
N SER A 367 -0.80 12.18 18.35
CA SER A 367 -2.25 12.30 18.44
C SER A 367 -2.69 13.70 18.89
N GLN A 368 -2.05 14.27 19.90
CA GLN A 368 -2.31 15.63 20.38
C GLN A 368 -1.98 16.69 19.30
N ALA A 369 -0.85 16.53 18.61
CA ALA A 369 -0.48 17.44 17.53
C ALA A 369 -1.49 17.39 16.37
N ARG A 370 -1.92 16.20 15.96
CA ARG A 370 -2.95 16.01 14.92
C ARG A 370 -4.29 16.65 15.33
N ALA A 371 -4.71 16.41 16.58
CA ALA A 371 -5.95 17.00 17.10
C ALA A 371 -5.88 18.54 17.13
N ALA A 372 -4.75 19.10 17.53
CA ALA A 372 -4.56 20.55 17.55
C ALA A 372 -4.55 21.15 16.15
N LEU A 373 -3.89 20.49 15.18
CA LEU A 373 -3.88 20.90 13.78
C LEU A 373 -5.28 20.81 13.14
N ALA A 374 -6.04 19.78 13.45
CA ALA A 374 -7.43 19.63 12.96
C ALA A 374 -8.39 20.71 13.47
N GLN A 375 -8.05 21.39 14.58
CA GLN A 375 -8.82 22.53 15.10
C GLN A 375 -8.50 23.85 14.41
N LEU A 376 -7.43 23.91 13.57
CA LEU A 376 -7.13 25.07 12.77
C LEU A 376 -8.17 25.18 11.65
N GLY A 377 -9.14 26.07 11.79
CA GLY A 377 -10.11 26.38 10.73
C GLY A 377 -9.46 27.18 9.59
N GLU A 378 -10.27 27.62 8.63
CA GLU A 378 -9.80 28.43 7.48
C GLU A 378 -9.12 29.76 7.88
N ASN A 379 -9.46 30.31 9.03
CA ASN A 379 -8.91 31.57 9.55
C ASN A 379 -8.63 31.44 11.06
N PRO A 380 -7.64 30.64 11.48
CA PRO A 380 -7.31 30.48 12.89
C PRO A 380 -6.73 31.76 13.49
N ASP A 381 -7.02 32.01 14.76
CA ASP A 381 -6.35 33.08 15.51
C ASP A 381 -4.91 32.67 15.88
N GLU A 382 -4.08 33.68 16.19
CA GLU A 382 -2.64 33.50 16.49
C GLU A 382 -2.44 32.56 17.70
N SER A 383 -3.32 32.58 18.69
CA SER A 383 -3.26 31.73 19.88
C SER A 383 -3.48 30.26 19.54
N THR A 384 -4.43 29.98 18.66
CA THR A 384 -4.73 28.61 18.19
C THR A 384 -3.60 28.06 17.33
N VAL A 385 -3.01 28.89 16.46
CA VAL A 385 -1.83 28.51 15.65
C VAL A 385 -0.63 28.21 16.55
N GLU A 386 -0.35 29.07 17.54
CA GLU A 386 0.76 28.85 18.47
C GLU A 386 0.58 27.59 19.29
N ALA A 387 -0.63 27.30 19.78
CA ALA A 387 -0.93 26.07 20.52
C ALA A 387 -0.69 24.81 19.65
N ALA A 388 -1.15 24.82 18.40
CA ALA A 388 -0.91 23.73 17.47
C ALA A 388 0.58 23.55 17.17
N HIS A 389 1.31 24.64 17.00
CA HIS A 389 2.76 24.63 16.78
C HIS A 389 3.52 24.05 17.98
N GLN A 390 3.14 24.37 19.22
CA GLN A 390 3.75 23.79 20.42
C GLN A 390 3.53 22.27 20.50
N HIS A 391 2.33 21.81 20.19
CA HIS A 391 2.07 20.35 20.12
C HIS A 391 2.92 19.68 19.02
N TYR A 392 3.05 20.29 17.84
CA TYR A 392 3.91 19.78 16.78
C TYR A 392 5.39 19.73 17.21
N LEU A 393 5.89 20.77 17.91
CA LEU A 393 7.26 20.79 18.41
C LEU A 393 7.53 19.78 19.52
N ALA A 394 6.50 19.32 20.25
CA ALA A 394 6.64 18.28 21.25
C ALA A 394 6.87 16.88 20.64
N VAL A 395 6.46 16.67 19.37
CA VAL A 395 6.73 15.40 18.68
C VAL A 395 8.23 15.31 18.35
N PRO A 396 8.91 14.16 18.58
CA PRO A 396 10.30 13.97 18.18
C PRO A 396 10.51 14.24 16.67
N VAL A 397 11.63 14.85 16.30
CA VAL A 397 11.88 15.31 14.92
C VAL A 397 11.75 14.16 13.90
N GLN A 398 12.22 12.96 14.25
CA GLN A 398 12.14 11.78 13.39
C GLN A 398 10.70 11.27 13.17
N GLU A 399 9.76 11.72 13.96
CA GLU A 399 8.34 11.31 13.91
C GLU A 399 7.42 12.43 13.42
N ARG A 400 7.99 13.57 13.03
CA ARG A 400 7.24 14.69 12.43
C ARG A 400 7.08 14.46 10.94
N CYS A 401 6.14 13.63 10.55
CA CYS A 401 5.82 13.39 9.14
C CYS A 401 4.52 14.06 8.76
#